data_ad9e8d29f9c6bb0a44e42926b0283457
#
_entry.id   ad9e8d29f9c6bb0a44e42926b0283457
#
_cell.length_a   1.000
_cell.length_b   1.000
_cell.length_c   1.000
_cell.angle_alpha   90.00
_cell.angle_beta   90.00
_cell.angle_gamma   90.00
#
_symmetry.space_group_name_H-M   'P 1'
#
loop_
_entity.id
_entity.type
_entity.pdbx_description
1 polymer ?
#
loop_
_entity_poly.entity_id
_entity_poly.type
_entity_poly.pdbx_seq_one_letter_code
_entity_poly.pdbx_strand_id
1 'polypeptide(L)'
;MRAVDTNILARFYLRDDAVQGRISADVLSAGDVFVPKTVILELEWVLRYVADQPEDKVLDCLAHLIALPGITVEDRDEIEAALRHCRNGIDFADALHLAASKSCSEVLTFDDRGYARRAKKLRLKPPVQVPTAKQQIPRRTRPTDS
;
A
#
# COMPACT_ATOMS: atom_id res chain seq x y z
N MET A 1 -15.67 11.28 -12.84
CA MET A 1 -14.92 10.76 -11.67
C MET A 1 -13.85 11.76 -11.28
N ARG A 2 -13.71 12.04 -10.00
CA ARG A 2 -12.74 13.00 -9.47
C ARG A 2 -11.70 12.26 -8.63
N ALA A 3 -10.41 12.47 -8.91
CA ALA A 3 -9.36 11.94 -8.05
C ALA A 3 -9.15 12.86 -6.83
N VAL A 4 -8.84 12.26 -5.70
CA VAL A 4 -8.47 12.98 -4.48
C VAL A 4 -7.03 12.67 -4.11
N ASP A 5 -6.37 13.63 -3.47
CA ASP A 5 -5.06 13.42 -2.89
C ASP A 5 -5.13 13.06 -1.40
N THR A 6 -3.99 12.83 -0.82
CA THR A 6 -3.87 12.40 0.58
C THR A 6 -4.47 13.41 1.56
N ASN A 7 -4.35 14.71 1.31
CA ASN A 7 -4.85 15.73 2.23
C ASN A 7 -6.37 15.68 2.38
N ILE A 8 -7.10 15.45 1.31
CA ILE A 8 -8.56 15.30 1.37
C ILE A 8 -8.95 14.15 2.31
N LEU A 9 -8.29 13.01 2.18
CA LEU A 9 -8.58 11.84 3.01
C LEU A 9 -8.10 12.01 4.45
N ALA A 10 -6.91 12.58 4.64
CA ALA A 10 -6.38 12.83 5.98
C ALA A 10 -7.28 13.77 6.78
N ARG A 11 -7.79 14.85 6.19
CA ARG A 11 -8.71 15.76 6.87
C ARG A 11 -10.04 15.10 7.23
N PHE A 12 -10.51 14.19 6.41
CA PHE A 12 -11.71 13.41 6.70
C PHE A 12 -11.52 12.51 7.93
N TYR A 13 -10.41 11.80 8.02
CA TYR A 13 -10.17 10.84 9.11
C TYR A 13 -9.68 11.49 10.41
N LEU A 14 -8.82 12.49 10.33
CA LEU A 14 -8.21 13.12 11.50
C LEU A 14 -9.12 14.13 12.20
N ARG A 15 -10.02 14.76 11.47
CA ARG A 15 -10.94 15.79 11.99
C ARG A 15 -10.24 16.91 12.76
N ASP A 16 -9.02 17.23 12.36
CA ASP A 16 -8.17 18.26 12.99
C ASP A 16 -8.42 19.65 12.43
N ASP A 17 -9.20 19.79 11.37
CA ASP A 17 -9.65 21.02 10.75
C ASP A 17 -11.14 20.91 10.43
N ALA A 18 -11.95 21.69 11.15
CA ALA A 18 -13.42 21.58 11.05
C ALA A 18 -13.94 21.96 9.66
N VAL A 19 -13.34 22.95 9.01
CA VAL A 19 -13.77 23.43 7.67
C VAL A 19 -13.36 22.43 6.60
N GLN A 20 -12.08 22.08 6.55
CA GLN A 20 -11.56 21.13 5.56
C GLN A 20 -12.13 19.72 5.75
N GLY A 21 -12.34 19.30 6.99
CA GLY A 21 -12.97 18.02 7.30
C GLY A 21 -14.39 17.91 6.78
N ARG A 22 -15.17 18.99 6.89
CA ARG A 22 -16.52 19.05 6.32
C ARG A 22 -16.51 19.00 4.79
N ILE A 23 -15.64 19.78 4.17
CA ILE A 23 -15.47 19.79 2.71
C ILE A 23 -15.09 18.40 2.23
N SER A 24 -14.15 17.73 2.90
CA SER A 24 -13.73 16.36 2.57
C SER A 24 -14.90 15.38 2.69
N ALA A 25 -15.69 15.47 3.75
CA ALA A 25 -16.88 14.64 3.93
C ALA A 25 -17.90 14.85 2.80
N ASP A 26 -18.13 16.08 2.39
CA ASP A 26 -19.03 16.40 1.29
C ASP A 26 -18.51 15.85 -0.05
N VAL A 27 -17.21 15.95 -0.30
CA VAL A 27 -16.57 15.37 -1.50
C VAL A 27 -16.76 13.85 -1.55
N LEU A 28 -16.50 13.16 -0.46
CA LEU A 28 -16.64 11.70 -0.39
C LEU A 28 -18.11 11.25 -0.47
N SER A 29 -19.02 11.99 0.18
CA SER A 29 -20.46 11.68 0.17
C SER A 29 -21.09 11.89 -1.20
N ALA A 30 -20.57 12.83 -1.99
CA ALA A 30 -21.03 13.06 -3.37
C ALA A 30 -20.74 11.85 -4.29
N GLY A 31 -19.78 11.01 -3.93
CA GLY A 31 -19.42 9.83 -4.71
C GLY A 31 -18.64 10.15 -5.98
N ASP A 32 -18.48 9.15 -6.82
CA ASP A 32 -17.71 9.24 -8.08
C ASP A 32 -16.27 9.73 -7.85
N VAL A 33 -15.63 9.19 -6.80
CA VAL A 33 -14.29 9.54 -6.34
C VAL A 33 -13.31 8.41 -6.65
N PHE A 34 -12.16 8.76 -7.21
CA PHE A 34 -11.05 7.85 -7.47
C PHE A 34 -9.91 8.11 -6.47
N VAL A 35 -9.38 7.04 -5.90
CA VAL A 35 -8.25 7.08 -4.98
C VAL A 35 -7.08 6.31 -5.59
N PRO A 36 -6.01 7.00 -6.01
CA PRO A 36 -4.79 6.35 -6.49
C PRO A 36 -4.15 5.45 -5.43
N LYS A 37 -3.52 4.37 -5.86
CA LYS A 37 -2.79 3.45 -4.98
C LYS A 37 -1.66 4.15 -4.21
N THR A 38 -0.99 5.09 -4.86
CA THR A 38 0.03 5.94 -4.23
C THR A 38 -0.53 6.80 -3.09
N VAL A 39 -1.77 7.27 -3.23
CA VAL A 39 -2.47 8.02 -2.17
C VAL A 39 -2.80 7.12 -0.98
N ILE A 40 -3.19 5.87 -1.23
CA ILE A 40 -3.41 4.89 -0.15
C ILE A 40 -2.12 4.67 0.65
N LEU A 41 -0.99 4.48 -0.04
CA LEU A 41 0.31 4.30 0.61
C LEU A 41 0.71 5.51 1.45
N GLU A 42 0.55 6.71 0.90
CA GLU A 42 0.87 7.95 1.61
C GLU A 42 -0.08 8.19 2.79
N LEU A 43 -1.36 7.91 2.64
CA LEU A 43 -2.36 8.06 3.71
C LEU A 43 -2.01 7.17 4.91
N GLU A 44 -1.65 5.92 4.67
CA GLU A 44 -1.20 5.01 5.74
C GLU A 44 -0.02 5.61 6.51
N TRP A 45 0.98 6.11 5.78
CA TRP A 45 2.16 6.72 6.37
C TRP A 45 1.82 7.99 7.17
N VAL A 46 0.97 8.87 6.61
CA VAL A 46 0.54 10.11 7.29
C VAL A 46 -0.22 9.80 8.57
N LEU A 47 -1.17 8.88 8.53
CA LEU A 47 -1.96 8.53 9.71
C LEU A 47 -1.10 7.90 10.79
N ARG A 48 -0.16 7.03 10.43
CA ARG A 48 0.66 6.30 11.39
C ARG A 48 1.80 7.14 11.96
N TYR A 49 2.56 7.81 11.11
CA TYR A 49 3.81 8.48 11.52
C TYR A 49 3.69 9.98 11.71
N VAL A 50 2.82 10.67 10.99
CA VAL A 50 2.62 12.11 11.17
C VAL A 50 1.56 12.39 12.23
N ALA A 51 0.44 11.67 12.19
CA ALA A 51 -0.66 11.82 13.13
C ALA A 51 -0.58 10.88 14.34
N ASP A 52 0.44 10.04 14.42
CA ASP A 52 0.71 9.12 15.54
C ASP A 52 -0.47 8.22 15.91
N GLN A 53 -1.20 7.74 14.90
CA GLN A 53 -2.31 6.81 15.12
C GLN A 53 -1.81 5.37 15.25
N PRO A 54 -2.42 4.55 16.14
CA PRO A 54 -2.10 3.13 16.25
C PRO A 54 -2.33 2.39 14.92
N GLU A 55 -1.48 1.42 14.61
CA GLU A 55 -1.54 0.68 13.35
C GLU A 55 -2.90 0.04 13.09
N ASP A 56 -3.52 -0.58 14.09
CA ASP A 56 -4.84 -1.20 13.95
C ASP A 56 -5.92 -0.19 13.53
N LYS A 57 -5.88 1.02 14.09
CA LYS A 57 -6.80 2.10 13.70
C LYS A 57 -6.54 2.60 12.28
N VAL A 58 -5.27 2.69 11.89
CA VAL A 58 -4.91 3.08 10.52
C VAL A 58 -5.43 2.06 9.52
N LEU A 59 -5.24 0.78 9.78
CA LEU A 59 -5.76 -0.29 8.92
C LEU A 59 -7.29 -0.29 8.86
N ASP A 60 -7.96 0.00 9.96
CA ASP A 60 -9.41 0.16 10.00
C ASP A 60 -9.88 1.35 9.16
N CYS A 61 -9.17 2.47 9.18
CA CYS A 61 -9.44 3.62 8.32
C CYS A 61 -9.33 3.25 6.83
N LEU A 62 -8.27 2.55 6.45
CA LEU A 62 -8.08 2.12 5.06
C LEU A 62 -9.17 1.12 4.63
N ALA A 63 -9.50 0.17 5.48
CA ALA A 63 -10.58 -0.79 5.22
C ALA A 63 -11.94 -0.08 5.08
N HIS A 64 -12.20 0.91 5.92
CA HIS A 64 -13.40 1.74 5.83
C HIS A 64 -13.46 2.51 4.49
N LEU A 65 -12.35 3.14 4.10
CA LEU A 65 -12.27 3.92 2.86
C LEU A 65 -12.61 3.08 1.63
N ILE A 66 -12.01 1.91 1.51
CA ILE A 66 -12.25 1.04 0.35
C ILE A 66 -13.66 0.43 0.32
N ALA A 67 -14.36 0.43 1.45
CA ALA A 67 -15.73 -0.04 1.55
C ALA A 67 -16.79 1.06 1.34
N LEU A 68 -16.38 2.34 1.27
CA LEU A 68 -17.32 3.44 1.08
C LEU A 68 -18.00 3.38 -0.30
N PRO A 69 -19.33 3.55 -0.35
CA PRO A 69 -20.02 3.69 -1.63
C PRO A 69 -19.51 4.86 -2.45
N GLY A 70 -19.41 4.68 -3.77
CA GLY A 70 -18.99 5.74 -4.68
C GLY A 70 -17.47 6.02 -4.67
N ILE A 71 -16.69 5.21 -3.96
CA ILE A 71 -15.22 5.27 -3.95
C ILE A 71 -14.67 4.15 -4.83
N THR A 72 -13.85 4.53 -5.81
CA THR A 72 -13.08 3.60 -6.64
C THR A 72 -11.62 3.70 -6.26
N VAL A 73 -11.05 2.60 -5.79
CA VAL A 73 -9.63 2.54 -5.41
C VAL A 73 -8.85 1.85 -6.52
N GLU A 74 -7.72 2.44 -6.92
CA GLU A 74 -6.82 1.82 -7.90
C GLU A 74 -6.29 0.48 -7.37
N ASP A 75 -6.34 -0.55 -8.21
CA ASP A 75 -5.86 -1.90 -7.87
C ASP A 75 -6.40 -2.39 -6.52
N ARG A 76 -7.69 -2.29 -6.31
CA ARG A 76 -8.38 -2.64 -5.05
C ARG A 76 -7.94 -3.98 -4.47
N ASP A 77 -7.82 -5.03 -5.30
CA ASP A 77 -7.43 -6.37 -4.84
C ASP A 77 -6.03 -6.37 -4.22
N GLU A 78 -5.11 -5.57 -4.74
CA GLU A 78 -3.76 -5.42 -4.19
C GLU A 78 -3.79 -4.70 -2.85
N ILE A 79 -4.62 -3.68 -2.70
CA ILE A 79 -4.80 -2.97 -1.42
C ILE A 79 -5.39 -3.91 -0.37
N GLU A 80 -6.41 -4.66 -0.72
CA GLU A 80 -7.03 -5.64 0.19
C GLU A 80 -6.04 -6.73 0.61
N ALA A 81 -5.22 -7.22 -0.32
CA ALA A 81 -4.14 -8.16 -0.01
C ALA A 81 -3.11 -7.55 0.94
N ALA A 82 -2.69 -6.31 0.69
CA ALA A 82 -1.76 -5.60 1.56
C ALA A 82 -2.31 -5.41 2.98
N LEU A 83 -3.59 -5.09 3.12
CA LEU A 83 -4.24 -5.00 4.45
C LEU A 83 -4.20 -6.34 5.19
N ARG A 84 -4.50 -7.44 4.52
CA ARG A 84 -4.41 -8.78 5.12
C ARG A 84 -2.99 -9.11 5.57
N HIS A 85 -2.00 -8.89 4.74
CA HIS A 85 -0.60 -9.16 5.07
C HIS A 85 -0.09 -8.27 6.20
N CYS A 86 -0.49 -7.00 6.21
CA CYS A 86 -0.13 -6.08 7.29
C CYS A 86 -0.72 -6.52 8.63
N ARG A 87 -1.96 -6.99 8.66
CA ARG A 87 -2.57 -7.56 9.88
C ARG A 87 -1.86 -8.81 10.39
N ASN A 88 -1.14 -9.50 9.50
CA ASN A 88 -0.30 -10.67 9.85
C ASN A 88 1.15 -10.31 10.15
N GLY A 89 1.49 -9.01 10.24
CA GLY A 89 2.77 -8.53 10.71
C GLY A 89 3.76 -8.09 9.65
N ILE A 90 3.36 -7.98 8.38
CA ILE A 90 4.16 -7.35 7.33
C ILE A 90 3.94 -5.83 7.38
N ASP A 91 5.00 -5.03 7.27
CA ASP A 91 4.85 -3.58 7.13
C ASP A 91 3.98 -3.24 5.92
N PHE A 92 3.10 -2.24 6.05
CA PHE A 92 2.10 -1.95 5.01
C PHE A 92 2.72 -1.64 3.64
N ALA A 93 3.80 -0.84 3.61
CA ALA A 93 4.49 -0.55 2.36
C ALA A 93 5.04 -1.82 1.71
N ASP A 94 5.70 -2.69 2.50
CA ASP A 94 6.22 -3.97 2.02
C ASP A 94 5.09 -4.89 1.55
N ALA A 95 3.99 -4.93 2.28
CA ALA A 95 2.81 -5.71 1.92
C ALA A 95 2.21 -5.25 0.58
N LEU A 96 2.16 -3.93 0.36
CA LEU A 96 1.66 -3.38 -0.90
C LEU A 96 2.63 -3.64 -2.06
N HIS A 97 3.94 -3.50 -1.82
CA HIS A 97 4.96 -3.87 -2.82
C HIS A 97 4.84 -5.33 -3.23
N LEU A 98 4.63 -6.22 -2.27
CA LEU A 98 4.44 -7.64 -2.55
C LEU A 98 3.18 -7.90 -3.38
N ALA A 99 2.06 -7.31 -3.00
CA ALA A 99 0.80 -7.45 -3.72
C ALA A 99 0.89 -6.91 -5.16
N ALA A 100 1.58 -5.78 -5.35
CA ALA A 100 1.83 -5.20 -6.67
C ALA A 100 2.79 -6.03 -7.53
N SER A 101 3.56 -6.93 -6.91
CA SER A 101 4.55 -7.79 -7.58
C SER A 101 4.03 -9.21 -7.88
N LYS A 102 2.73 -9.41 -7.87
CA LYS A 102 2.09 -10.74 -8.00
C LYS A 102 2.46 -11.50 -9.29
N SER A 103 2.85 -10.79 -10.34
CA SER A 103 3.30 -11.40 -11.62
C SER A 103 4.81 -11.66 -11.69
N CYS A 104 5.56 -11.30 -10.65
CA CYS A 104 7.00 -11.52 -10.58
C CYS A 104 7.33 -12.90 -10.02
N SER A 105 8.52 -13.41 -10.36
CA SER A 105 8.98 -14.69 -9.84
C SER A 105 9.42 -14.61 -8.38
N GLU A 106 9.92 -13.46 -7.96
CA GLU A 106 10.37 -13.17 -6.60
C GLU A 106 10.42 -11.67 -6.32
N VAL A 107 10.45 -11.30 -5.06
CA VAL A 107 10.76 -9.95 -4.58
C VAL A 107 12.09 -9.99 -3.85
N LEU A 108 12.98 -9.06 -4.17
CA LEU A 108 14.31 -8.97 -3.54
C LEU A 108 14.32 -7.86 -2.50
N THR A 109 14.89 -8.14 -1.34
CA THR A 109 15.04 -7.19 -0.23
C THR A 109 16.31 -7.51 0.55
N PHE A 110 16.89 -6.50 1.20
CA PHE A 110 17.93 -6.72 2.21
C PHE A 110 17.37 -6.85 3.63
N ASP A 111 16.08 -6.63 3.82
CA ASP A 111 15.43 -6.82 5.12
C ASP A 111 15.15 -8.32 5.37
N ASP A 112 16.15 -9.00 5.93
CA ASP A 112 16.04 -10.42 6.27
C ASP A 112 15.10 -10.65 7.45
N ARG A 113 15.25 -9.88 8.54
CA ARG A 113 14.56 -10.17 9.81
C ARG A 113 13.10 -9.74 9.82
N GLY A 114 12.79 -8.62 9.21
CA GLY A 114 11.44 -8.08 9.14
C GLY A 114 10.65 -8.68 8.00
N TYR A 115 11.02 -8.35 6.77
CA TYR A 115 10.22 -8.64 5.59
C TYR A 115 10.40 -10.07 5.07
N ALA A 116 11.63 -10.46 4.69
CA ALA A 116 11.85 -11.77 4.04
C ALA A 116 11.45 -12.93 4.96
N ARG A 117 11.84 -12.89 6.23
CA ARG A 117 11.54 -13.96 7.19
C ARG A 117 10.05 -14.10 7.48
N ARG A 118 9.35 -12.98 7.66
CA ARG A 118 7.89 -13.00 7.91
C ARG A 118 7.12 -13.46 6.69
N ALA A 119 7.48 -12.98 5.51
CA ALA A 119 6.86 -13.40 4.26
C ALA A 119 7.03 -14.92 4.04
N LYS A 120 8.22 -15.46 4.33
CA LYS A 120 8.49 -16.90 4.26
C LYS A 120 7.65 -17.71 5.26
N LYS A 121 7.59 -17.24 6.51
CA LYS A 121 6.77 -17.87 7.56
C LYS A 121 5.30 -17.93 7.17
N LEU A 122 4.79 -16.86 6.56
CA LEU A 122 3.40 -16.76 6.10
C LEU A 122 3.17 -17.42 4.73
N ARG A 123 4.22 -17.96 4.11
CA ARG A 123 4.19 -18.61 2.78
C ARG A 123 3.61 -17.70 1.69
N LEU A 124 3.96 -16.41 1.75
CA LEU A 124 3.47 -15.43 0.78
C LEU A 124 4.10 -15.63 -0.60
N LYS A 125 3.39 -15.22 -1.62
CA LYS A 125 3.80 -15.27 -3.02
C LYS A 125 3.70 -13.90 -3.67
N PRO A 126 4.67 -13.56 -4.56
CA PRO A 126 5.89 -14.31 -4.86
C PRO A 126 6.81 -14.40 -3.63
N PRO A 127 7.78 -15.34 -3.59
CA PRO A 127 8.71 -15.46 -2.46
C PRO A 127 9.56 -14.20 -2.32
N VAL A 128 9.79 -13.77 -1.07
CA VAL A 128 10.65 -12.64 -0.74
C VAL A 128 12.01 -13.17 -0.34
N GLN A 129 13.05 -12.76 -1.07
CA GLN A 129 14.40 -13.31 -0.96
C GLN A 129 15.42 -12.21 -0.62
N VAL A 130 16.45 -12.57 0.15
CA VAL A 130 17.63 -11.74 0.33
C VAL A 130 18.66 -12.14 -0.72
N PRO A 131 19.04 -11.23 -1.65
CA PRO A 131 19.98 -11.59 -2.70
C PRO A 131 21.39 -11.85 -2.12
N THR A 132 22.09 -12.79 -2.72
CA THR A 132 23.47 -13.12 -2.37
C THR A 132 24.42 -12.81 -3.54
N ALA A 133 25.74 -12.67 -3.26
CA ALA A 133 26.73 -12.34 -4.28
C ALA A 133 26.83 -13.39 -5.42
N LYS A 134 26.29 -14.61 -5.21
CA LYS A 134 26.27 -15.69 -6.20
C LYS A 134 25.06 -15.62 -7.15
N GLN A 135 24.08 -14.80 -6.86
CA GLN A 135 22.91 -14.57 -7.72
C GLN A 135 23.21 -13.42 -8.68
N GLN A 136 24.22 -13.61 -9.55
CA GLN A 136 24.46 -12.64 -10.61
C GLN A 136 23.31 -12.72 -11.61
N ILE A 137 22.67 -11.59 -11.84
CA ILE A 137 21.71 -11.39 -12.94
C ILE A 137 22.43 -11.81 -14.23
N PRO A 138 21.84 -12.68 -15.08
CA PRO A 138 22.44 -12.98 -16.38
C PRO A 138 22.64 -11.68 -17.13
N ARG A 139 23.88 -11.36 -17.48
CA ARG A 139 24.17 -10.19 -18.34
C ARG A 139 23.42 -10.43 -19.65
N ARG A 140 22.50 -9.53 -19.99
CA ARG A 140 21.94 -9.47 -21.35
C ARG A 140 23.13 -9.34 -22.28
N THR A 141 23.42 -10.38 -23.04
CA THR A 141 24.32 -10.30 -24.18
C THR A 141 23.73 -9.28 -25.14
N ARG A 142 24.45 -8.20 -25.40
CA ARG A 142 24.08 -7.28 -26.46
C ARG A 142 24.09 -8.06 -27.77
N PRO A 143 23.07 -7.88 -28.65
CA PRO A 143 23.19 -8.39 -30.00
C PRO A 143 24.44 -7.77 -30.63
N THR A 144 25.31 -8.60 -31.15
CA THR A 144 26.42 -8.14 -32.01
C THR A 144 25.77 -7.73 -33.32
N ASP A 145 25.73 -6.44 -33.59
CA ASP A 145 25.43 -5.92 -34.90
C ASP A 145 26.48 -6.46 -35.90
N SER A 146 26.00 -7.25 -36.83
CA SER A 146 26.74 -7.67 -38.02
C SER A 146 26.25 -6.86 -39.20
#